data_1d1645ea9fe432b3c77a68597ab07eb7
#
_entry.id   1d1645ea9fe432b3c77a68597ab07eb7
#
_cell.length_a   1.000
_cell.length_b   1.000
_cell.length_c   1.000
_cell.angle_alpha   90.00
_cell.angle_beta   90.00
_cell.angle_gamma   90.00
#
_symmetry.space_group_name_H-M   'P 1'
#
loop_
_entity.id
_entity.type
_entity.pdbx_description
1 polymer ?
#
loop_
_entity_poly.entity_id
_entity_poly.type
_entity_poly.pdbx_seq_one_letter_code
_entity_poly.pdbx_strand_id
1 'polypeptide(L)'
;MRRQIFTEEHDAFRDMVRAFIAKEITPYHEQWERDGIVSRDVWLAAGRAGLLGIHLDEKYGGGGQPDYRFYVVLNEELARAGATGPMFQLHNDMIGPYLDRLCSPGQRERWFPGYCSGELISAIAMTEPGAGSDLQGIRATAVRKKGGGEVGGDRYVLNGQKTFISNGQLADIVIVVARTDPDAGHRGISLLMVERDMPGFTRGRNLDKLGMHAQDTSELFFTDVEVPAANLLGEEGGGFVALMQNLPRERVTIGVTALAIAEQAFADTLAYSKQRSAFGQPVGKFQHNRFTLAEMATEIAVAREFTDRAITEHCAGQLSNDEAAMVKWWDTELCNRVTDRCVQLHGGYGYMREYAVGRAWTDSRVQSIFGGTTEIMKEIIGRGLGL
;
A
#
# COMPACT_ATOMS: atom_id res chain seq x y z
N MET A 1 25.57 -5.73 -4.14
CA MET A 1 25.67 -7.00 -4.93
C MET A 1 24.71 -6.92 -6.11
N ARG A 2 24.93 -7.74 -7.19
CA ARG A 2 23.97 -7.74 -8.30
C ARG A 2 22.74 -8.56 -7.89
N ARG A 3 21.56 -7.97 -8.03
CA ARG A 3 20.30 -8.68 -7.77
C ARG A 3 20.08 -9.78 -8.82
N GLN A 4 19.63 -10.94 -8.38
CA GLN A 4 19.43 -12.13 -9.24
C GLN A 4 17.96 -12.54 -9.37
N ILE A 5 17.05 -11.83 -8.68
CA ILE A 5 15.62 -12.20 -8.66
C ILE A 5 14.86 -11.77 -9.91
N PHE A 6 15.41 -10.91 -10.73
CA PHE A 6 14.77 -10.38 -11.94
C PHE A 6 15.33 -11.02 -13.22
N THR A 7 14.47 -11.16 -14.21
CA THR A 7 14.78 -11.58 -15.59
C THR A 7 14.74 -10.41 -16.55
N GLU A 8 15.11 -10.61 -17.81
CA GLU A 8 15.04 -9.59 -18.86
C GLU A 8 13.60 -9.02 -19.03
N GLU A 9 12.56 -9.83 -18.84
CA GLU A 9 11.18 -9.36 -18.89
C GLU A 9 10.86 -8.36 -17.77
N HIS A 10 11.36 -8.61 -16.56
CA HIS A 10 11.21 -7.68 -15.44
C HIS A 10 11.99 -6.38 -15.69
N ASP A 11 13.15 -6.43 -16.33
CA ASP A 11 13.92 -5.24 -16.68
C ASP A 11 13.21 -4.43 -17.78
N ALA A 12 12.65 -5.09 -18.80
CA ALA A 12 11.83 -4.42 -19.82
C ALA A 12 10.58 -3.77 -19.22
N PHE A 13 9.91 -4.46 -18.29
CA PHE A 13 8.78 -3.90 -17.56
C PHE A 13 9.20 -2.69 -16.71
N ARG A 14 10.36 -2.75 -16.06
CA ARG A 14 10.95 -1.63 -15.30
C ARG A 14 11.13 -0.39 -16.16
N ASP A 15 11.66 -0.55 -17.37
CA ASP A 15 11.85 0.57 -18.28
C ASP A 15 10.50 1.19 -18.73
N MET A 16 9.49 0.35 -18.97
CA MET A 16 8.15 0.81 -19.26
C MET A 16 7.53 1.58 -18.09
N VAL A 17 7.67 1.07 -16.85
CA VAL A 17 7.19 1.75 -15.63
C VAL A 17 7.87 3.11 -15.46
N ARG A 18 9.19 3.19 -15.65
CA ARG A 18 9.94 4.46 -15.60
C ARG A 18 9.43 5.47 -16.63
N ALA A 19 9.21 5.04 -17.85
CA ALA A 19 8.66 5.90 -18.90
C ALA A 19 7.25 6.39 -18.55
N PHE A 20 6.40 5.51 -17.99
CA PHE A 20 5.08 5.87 -17.49
C PHE A 20 5.16 6.93 -16.37
N ILE A 21 5.99 6.72 -15.36
CA ILE A 21 6.17 7.65 -14.24
C ILE A 21 6.63 9.02 -14.74
N ALA A 22 7.64 9.03 -15.63
CA ALA A 22 8.19 10.27 -16.17
C ALA A 22 7.15 11.07 -16.97
N LYS A 23 6.20 10.40 -17.64
CA LYS A 23 5.19 11.03 -18.49
C LYS A 23 3.91 11.38 -17.72
N GLU A 24 3.39 10.45 -16.94
CA GLU A 24 2.02 10.51 -16.41
C GLU A 24 1.97 10.90 -14.91
N ILE A 25 3.10 10.87 -14.17
CA ILE A 25 3.14 11.17 -12.75
C ILE A 25 4.02 12.38 -12.45
N THR A 26 5.29 12.33 -12.81
CA THR A 26 6.28 13.35 -12.41
C THR A 26 5.85 14.79 -12.72
N PRO A 27 5.28 15.11 -13.91
CA PRO A 27 4.89 16.47 -14.25
C PRO A 27 3.75 17.03 -13.40
N TYR A 28 2.96 16.15 -12.79
CA TYR A 28 1.72 16.51 -12.08
C TYR A 28 1.82 16.34 -10.56
N HIS A 29 2.80 15.57 -10.07
CA HIS A 29 2.85 15.12 -8.68
C HIS A 29 2.90 16.28 -7.68
N GLU A 30 3.65 17.34 -7.98
CA GLU A 30 3.73 18.52 -7.13
C GLU A 30 2.38 19.25 -7.02
N GLN A 31 1.58 19.28 -8.10
CA GLN A 31 0.24 19.83 -8.06
C GLN A 31 -0.68 18.94 -7.20
N TRP A 32 -0.61 17.63 -7.35
CA TRP A 32 -1.39 16.70 -6.54
C TRP A 32 -1.04 16.78 -5.05
N GLU A 33 0.22 17.04 -4.72
CA GLU A 33 0.60 17.31 -3.31
C GLU A 33 -0.07 18.57 -2.74
N ARG A 34 -0.24 19.63 -3.56
CA ARG A 34 -0.98 20.84 -3.17
C ARG A 34 -2.48 20.60 -3.05
N ASP A 35 -3.04 19.80 -3.96
CA ASP A 35 -4.48 19.49 -4.02
C ASP A 35 -4.89 18.44 -2.99
N GLY A 36 -3.94 17.66 -2.48
CA GLY A 36 -4.18 16.57 -1.53
C GLY A 36 -4.80 15.32 -2.18
N ILE A 37 -4.79 15.23 -3.51
CA ILE A 37 -5.43 14.14 -4.26
C ILE A 37 -4.86 14.05 -5.68
N VAL A 38 -4.76 12.83 -6.22
CA VAL A 38 -4.36 12.63 -7.62
C VAL A 38 -5.55 12.75 -8.58
N SER A 39 -5.28 13.11 -9.84
CA SER A 39 -6.31 13.05 -10.89
C SER A 39 -6.71 11.59 -11.18
N ARG A 40 -8.00 11.39 -11.50
CA ARG A 40 -8.46 10.09 -12.01
C ARG A 40 -7.82 9.70 -13.34
N ASP A 41 -7.33 10.66 -14.11
CA ASP A 41 -6.68 10.40 -15.41
C ASP A 41 -5.43 9.53 -15.27
N VAL A 42 -4.69 9.63 -14.16
CA VAL A 42 -3.51 8.77 -13.92
C VAL A 42 -3.92 7.30 -13.73
N TRP A 43 -5.10 7.03 -13.17
CA TRP A 43 -5.64 5.67 -13.03
C TRP A 43 -6.02 5.10 -14.39
N LEU A 44 -6.73 5.87 -15.21
CA LEU A 44 -7.07 5.47 -16.58
C LEU A 44 -5.81 5.28 -17.45
N ALA A 45 -4.80 6.13 -17.27
CA ALA A 45 -3.52 5.98 -17.95
C ALA A 45 -2.79 4.70 -17.51
N ALA A 46 -2.82 4.38 -16.20
CA ALA A 46 -2.23 3.16 -15.67
C ALA A 46 -2.94 1.89 -16.18
N GLY A 47 -4.27 1.91 -16.27
CA GLY A 47 -5.04 0.83 -16.89
C GLY A 47 -4.64 0.60 -18.34
N ARG A 48 -4.59 1.68 -19.14
CA ARG A 48 -4.13 1.59 -20.56
C ARG A 48 -2.70 1.09 -20.70
N ALA A 49 -1.85 1.33 -19.72
CA ALA A 49 -0.46 0.86 -19.68
C ALA A 49 -0.32 -0.57 -19.13
N GLY A 50 -1.41 -1.24 -18.72
CA GLY A 50 -1.38 -2.58 -18.13
C GLY A 50 -0.76 -2.63 -16.74
N LEU A 51 -0.76 -1.52 -16.01
CA LEU A 51 -0.20 -1.41 -14.66
C LEU A 51 -1.20 -1.75 -13.54
N LEU A 52 -2.48 -1.96 -13.89
CA LEU A 52 -3.54 -2.34 -12.95
C LEU A 52 -4.03 -3.77 -13.23
N GLY A 53 -4.29 -4.53 -12.17
CA GLY A 53 -4.76 -5.91 -12.31
C GLY A 53 -3.76 -6.84 -12.99
N ILE A 54 -2.44 -6.64 -12.81
CA ILE A 54 -1.37 -7.37 -13.50
C ILE A 54 -1.56 -8.90 -13.42
N HIS A 55 -2.04 -9.44 -12.29
CA HIS A 55 -2.25 -10.89 -12.11
C HIS A 55 -3.64 -11.38 -12.53
N LEU A 56 -4.58 -10.47 -12.77
CA LEU A 56 -5.94 -10.84 -13.14
C LEU A 56 -6.01 -11.33 -14.58
N ASP A 57 -7.01 -12.17 -14.85
CA ASP A 57 -7.25 -12.81 -16.15
C ASP A 57 -7.42 -11.76 -17.28
N GLU A 58 -6.72 -11.99 -18.39
CA GLU A 58 -6.76 -11.14 -19.60
C GLU A 58 -8.17 -10.92 -20.14
N LYS A 59 -9.08 -11.88 -19.96
CA LYS A 59 -10.50 -11.73 -20.38
C LYS A 59 -11.22 -10.57 -19.72
N TYR A 60 -10.71 -10.08 -18.58
CA TYR A 60 -11.23 -8.91 -17.88
C TYR A 60 -10.37 -7.64 -18.11
N GLY A 61 -9.36 -7.73 -18.97
CA GLY A 61 -8.41 -6.65 -19.21
C GLY A 61 -7.21 -6.64 -18.25
N GLY A 62 -7.03 -7.69 -17.45
CA GLY A 62 -5.85 -7.90 -16.62
C GLY A 62 -4.63 -8.34 -17.41
N GLY A 63 -3.47 -8.41 -16.76
CA GLY A 63 -2.22 -8.79 -17.41
C GLY A 63 -1.98 -10.31 -17.51
N GLY A 64 -2.78 -11.14 -16.84
CA GLY A 64 -2.58 -12.60 -16.79
C GLY A 64 -1.23 -13.03 -16.19
N GLN A 65 -0.53 -12.11 -15.50
CA GLN A 65 0.83 -12.33 -15.02
C GLN A 65 0.86 -12.60 -13.51
N PRO A 66 0.98 -13.87 -13.07
CA PRO A 66 0.93 -14.23 -11.66
C PRO A 66 2.21 -13.93 -10.88
N ASP A 67 3.32 -13.62 -11.56
CA ASP A 67 4.61 -13.41 -10.92
C ASP A 67 4.61 -12.10 -10.10
N TYR A 68 4.71 -12.23 -8.78
CA TYR A 68 4.73 -11.11 -7.84
C TYR A 68 5.87 -10.12 -8.11
N ARG A 69 6.95 -10.52 -8.74
CA ARG A 69 8.10 -9.66 -9.03
C ARG A 69 7.77 -8.48 -9.95
N PHE A 70 6.74 -8.58 -10.79
CA PHE A 70 6.24 -7.43 -11.56
C PHE A 70 5.69 -6.32 -10.65
N TYR A 71 4.96 -6.70 -9.60
CA TYR A 71 4.52 -5.74 -8.59
C TYR A 71 5.68 -5.15 -7.80
N VAL A 72 6.68 -5.97 -7.45
CA VAL A 72 7.92 -5.49 -6.83
C VAL A 72 8.59 -4.41 -7.69
N VAL A 73 8.71 -4.64 -9.00
CA VAL A 73 9.27 -3.66 -9.94
C VAL A 73 8.46 -2.37 -9.95
N LEU A 74 7.13 -2.46 -10.07
CA LEU A 74 6.24 -1.29 -10.07
C LEU A 74 6.40 -0.47 -8.79
N ASN A 75 6.37 -1.13 -7.64
CA ASN A 75 6.43 -0.47 -6.34
C ASN A 75 7.82 0.17 -6.08
N GLU A 76 8.90 -0.50 -6.48
CA GLU A 76 10.25 0.05 -6.37
C GLU A 76 10.42 1.31 -7.22
N GLU A 77 9.94 1.32 -8.46
CA GLU A 77 10.10 2.48 -9.34
C GLU A 77 9.23 3.67 -8.91
N LEU A 78 8.00 3.42 -8.43
CA LEU A 78 7.17 4.46 -7.83
C LEU A 78 7.84 5.06 -6.57
N ALA A 79 8.37 4.21 -5.70
CA ALA A 79 9.06 4.63 -4.48
C ALA A 79 10.32 5.46 -4.78
N ARG A 80 11.16 5.02 -5.73
CA ARG A 80 12.37 5.74 -6.15
C ARG A 80 12.05 7.10 -6.76
N ALA A 81 10.95 7.21 -7.48
CA ALA A 81 10.49 8.47 -8.05
C ALA A 81 9.85 9.42 -7.03
N GLY A 82 9.63 8.98 -5.80
CA GLY A 82 8.84 9.73 -4.80
C GLY A 82 7.38 9.90 -5.23
N ALA A 83 6.86 8.99 -6.07
CA ALA A 83 5.51 9.03 -6.63
C ALA A 83 4.49 8.45 -5.63
N THR A 84 4.30 9.13 -4.51
CA THR A 84 3.48 8.67 -3.37
C THR A 84 1.97 8.90 -3.56
N GLY A 85 1.57 9.66 -4.58
CA GLY A 85 0.16 10.00 -4.83
C GLY A 85 -0.68 8.81 -5.29
N PRO A 86 -0.37 8.19 -6.46
CA PRO A 86 -1.16 7.05 -6.94
C PRO A 86 -0.83 5.80 -6.13
N MET A 87 -1.76 5.37 -5.29
CA MET A 87 -1.59 4.16 -4.46
C MET A 87 -1.88 2.88 -5.26
N PHE A 88 -1.16 2.69 -6.37
CA PHE A 88 -1.30 1.47 -7.19
C PHE A 88 -0.98 0.21 -6.40
N GLN A 89 -0.04 0.28 -5.45
CA GLN A 89 0.25 -0.84 -4.55
C GLN A 89 -0.96 -1.27 -3.70
N LEU A 90 -1.77 -0.31 -3.22
CA LEU A 90 -3.00 -0.64 -2.47
C LEU A 90 -3.99 -1.38 -3.37
N HIS A 91 -4.23 -0.84 -4.57
CA HIS A 91 -5.14 -1.40 -5.55
C HIS A 91 -4.67 -2.80 -6.00
N ASN A 92 -3.43 -2.92 -6.45
CA ASN A 92 -2.89 -4.13 -7.04
C ASN A 92 -2.51 -5.22 -6.02
N ASP A 93 -1.67 -4.85 -5.02
CA ASP A 93 -1.02 -5.83 -4.15
C ASP A 93 -1.83 -6.17 -2.91
N MET A 94 -2.60 -5.19 -2.42
CA MET A 94 -3.38 -5.37 -1.20
C MET A 94 -4.80 -5.81 -1.55
N ILE A 95 -5.52 -5.08 -2.41
CA ILE A 95 -6.94 -5.35 -2.73
C ILE A 95 -7.09 -6.43 -3.81
N GLY A 96 -6.27 -6.39 -4.86
CA GLY A 96 -6.34 -7.35 -5.96
C GLY A 96 -6.41 -8.83 -5.52
N PRO A 97 -5.56 -9.29 -4.61
CA PRO A 97 -5.61 -10.68 -4.11
C PRO A 97 -6.90 -11.05 -3.37
N TYR A 98 -7.55 -10.09 -2.65
CA TYR A 98 -8.87 -10.35 -2.08
C TYR A 98 -9.89 -10.56 -3.17
N LEU A 99 -9.91 -9.70 -4.20
CA LEU A 99 -10.85 -9.78 -5.30
C LEU A 99 -10.66 -11.08 -6.08
N ASP A 100 -9.43 -11.41 -6.43
CA ASP A 100 -9.14 -12.64 -7.18
C ASP A 100 -9.55 -13.91 -6.44
N ARG A 101 -9.31 -13.97 -5.14
CA ARG A 101 -9.61 -15.15 -4.33
C ARG A 101 -11.09 -15.26 -3.94
N LEU A 102 -11.76 -14.13 -3.65
CA LEU A 102 -13.06 -14.13 -2.98
C LEU A 102 -14.24 -13.83 -3.90
N CYS A 103 -14.00 -13.18 -5.05
CA CYS A 103 -15.08 -12.85 -5.97
C CYS A 103 -15.66 -14.08 -6.66
N SER A 104 -16.98 -14.19 -6.65
CA SER A 104 -17.73 -15.11 -7.51
C SER A 104 -17.56 -14.74 -9.00
N PRO A 105 -17.88 -15.67 -9.93
CA PRO A 105 -17.81 -15.35 -11.35
C PRO A 105 -18.60 -14.11 -11.75
N GLY A 106 -19.82 -13.92 -11.25
CA GLY A 106 -20.62 -12.74 -11.54
C GLY A 106 -20.04 -11.44 -10.97
N GLN A 107 -19.41 -11.50 -9.79
CA GLN A 107 -18.69 -10.36 -9.22
C GLN A 107 -17.44 -10.00 -10.04
N ARG A 108 -16.71 -11.00 -10.54
CA ARG A 108 -15.56 -10.77 -11.43
C ARG A 108 -15.99 -10.09 -12.73
N GLU A 109 -17.05 -10.55 -13.37
CA GLU A 109 -17.60 -9.94 -14.59
C GLU A 109 -18.04 -8.48 -14.36
N ARG A 110 -18.56 -8.18 -13.17
CA ARG A 110 -19.03 -6.85 -12.82
C ARG A 110 -17.92 -5.86 -12.51
N TRP A 111 -16.88 -6.26 -11.77
CA TRP A 111 -15.91 -5.30 -11.24
C TRP A 111 -14.55 -5.36 -11.94
N PHE A 112 -14.10 -6.52 -12.43
CA PHE A 112 -12.73 -6.65 -12.93
C PHE A 112 -12.44 -5.80 -14.17
N PRO A 113 -13.35 -5.66 -15.16
CA PRO A 113 -13.05 -4.79 -16.30
C PRO A 113 -12.77 -3.34 -15.88
N GLY A 114 -13.61 -2.76 -15.04
CA GLY A 114 -13.41 -1.41 -14.52
C GLY A 114 -12.21 -1.29 -13.59
N TYR A 115 -11.90 -2.33 -12.82
CA TYR A 115 -10.73 -2.42 -11.96
C TYR A 115 -9.42 -2.42 -12.77
N CYS A 116 -9.34 -3.21 -13.82
CA CYS A 116 -8.16 -3.29 -14.68
C CYS A 116 -7.99 -2.04 -15.56
N SER A 117 -9.10 -1.42 -16.03
CA SER A 117 -9.04 -0.20 -16.83
C SER A 117 -8.73 1.06 -16.02
N GLY A 118 -8.85 1.01 -14.68
CA GLY A 118 -8.73 2.17 -13.79
C GLY A 118 -10.00 3.03 -13.70
N GLU A 119 -11.10 2.59 -14.30
CA GLU A 119 -12.42 3.22 -14.12
C GLU A 119 -12.99 3.00 -12.72
N LEU A 120 -12.71 1.83 -12.12
CA LEU A 120 -13.07 1.51 -10.74
C LEU A 120 -11.83 1.55 -9.85
N ILE A 121 -11.65 2.64 -9.13
CA ILE A 121 -10.61 2.78 -8.12
C ILE A 121 -11.09 2.07 -6.85
N SER A 122 -10.21 1.30 -6.21
CA SER A 122 -10.56 0.52 -5.03
C SER A 122 -9.95 1.06 -3.74
N ALA A 123 -10.64 0.79 -2.63
CA ALA A 123 -10.16 0.98 -1.28
C ALA A 123 -10.52 -0.22 -0.39
N ILE A 124 -9.84 -0.33 0.75
CA ILE A 124 -10.20 -1.27 1.81
C ILE A 124 -10.34 -0.52 3.13
N ALA A 125 -11.48 -0.69 3.78
CA ALA A 125 -11.87 0.02 4.98
C ALA A 125 -11.90 -0.94 6.18
N MET A 126 -10.74 -1.04 6.87
CA MET A 126 -10.56 -1.86 8.08
C MET A 126 -10.62 -1.00 9.34
N THR A 127 -9.75 0.01 9.42
CA THR A 127 -9.48 0.81 10.61
C THR A 127 -10.68 1.66 11.02
N GLU A 128 -10.96 1.71 12.32
CA GLU A 128 -11.97 2.56 12.95
C GLU A 128 -11.29 3.49 13.96
N PRO A 129 -11.95 4.57 14.40
CA PRO A 129 -11.39 5.44 15.45
C PRO A 129 -11.00 4.71 16.74
N GLY A 130 -11.66 3.60 17.06
CA GLY A 130 -11.40 2.76 18.25
C GLY A 130 -10.69 1.44 17.97
N ALA A 131 -10.37 1.12 16.72
CA ALA A 131 -9.78 -0.18 16.33
C ALA A 131 -8.81 -0.05 15.16
N GLY A 132 -7.51 -0.17 15.46
CA GLY A 132 -6.43 -0.18 14.48
C GLY A 132 -5.65 -1.50 14.55
N SER A 133 -4.69 -1.60 15.47
CA SER A 133 -3.93 -2.84 15.70
C SER A 133 -4.80 -4.00 16.19
N ASP A 134 -5.83 -3.70 16.96
CA ASP A 134 -6.85 -4.66 17.37
C ASP A 134 -8.01 -4.71 16.36
N LEU A 135 -7.84 -5.51 15.30
CA LEU A 135 -8.87 -5.71 14.28
C LEU A 135 -10.12 -6.45 14.83
N GLN A 136 -9.99 -7.18 15.95
CA GLN A 136 -11.14 -7.81 16.58
C GLN A 136 -12.03 -6.81 17.32
N GLY A 137 -11.52 -5.61 17.61
CA GLY A 137 -12.24 -4.53 18.26
C GLY A 137 -13.13 -3.69 17.34
N ILE A 138 -13.26 -4.02 16.04
CA ILE A 138 -14.11 -3.29 15.10
C ILE A 138 -15.58 -3.31 15.54
N ARG A 139 -16.27 -2.20 15.30
CA ARG A 139 -17.67 -1.97 15.73
C ARG A 139 -18.64 -1.75 14.58
N ALA A 140 -18.16 -1.49 13.36
CA ALA A 140 -19.03 -1.42 12.20
C ALA A 140 -19.82 -2.72 12.05
N THR A 141 -21.14 -2.63 11.91
CA THR A 141 -22.06 -3.77 11.85
C THR A 141 -22.72 -3.86 10.49
N ALA A 142 -23.00 -5.08 10.04
CA ALA A 142 -23.73 -5.35 8.80
C ALA A 142 -24.79 -6.42 9.08
N VAL A 143 -26.00 -5.98 9.39
CA VAL A 143 -27.10 -6.87 9.77
C VAL A 143 -27.81 -7.40 8.55
N ARG A 144 -27.86 -8.72 8.37
CA ARG A 144 -28.56 -9.36 7.24
C ARG A 144 -30.06 -9.18 7.35
N LYS A 145 -30.71 -8.74 6.25
CA LYS A 145 -32.15 -8.61 6.06
C LYS A 145 -32.58 -9.42 4.85
N LYS A 146 -33.65 -10.23 5.02
CA LYS A 146 -34.22 -11.03 3.94
C LYS A 146 -35.32 -10.26 3.24
N GLY A 147 -35.23 -10.25 1.90
CA GLY A 147 -36.24 -9.64 1.01
C GLY A 147 -36.48 -8.13 1.24
N GLY A 148 -37.12 -7.47 0.30
CA GLY A 148 -37.48 -6.06 0.41
C GLY A 148 -36.32 -5.07 0.38
N GLY A 149 -36.56 -3.79 0.80
CA GLY A 149 -35.60 -2.70 0.78
C GLY A 149 -35.43 -2.05 -0.60
N GLU A 150 -34.60 -1.00 -0.69
CA GLU A 150 -34.37 -0.26 -1.93
C GLU A 150 -33.63 -1.09 -2.99
N VAL A 151 -32.72 -1.98 -2.56
CA VAL A 151 -31.91 -2.82 -3.46
C VAL A 151 -32.65 -4.07 -3.97
N GLY A 152 -33.79 -4.40 -3.37
CA GLY A 152 -34.54 -5.64 -3.65
C GLY A 152 -33.78 -6.92 -3.23
N GLY A 153 -34.46 -7.96 -2.78
CA GLY A 153 -33.85 -9.20 -2.34
C GLY A 153 -33.13 -9.16 -0.97
N ASP A 154 -32.25 -10.12 -0.74
CA ASP A 154 -31.45 -10.21 0.48
C ASP A 154 -30.34 -9.16 0.48
N ARG A 155 -30.12 -8.54 1.64
CA ARG A 155 -29.14 -7.47 1.81
C ARG A 155 -28.57 -7.42 3.21
N TYR A 156 -27.47 -6.67 3.36
CA TYR A 156 -26.93 -6.27 4.65
C TYR A 156 -27.21 -4.79 4.88
N VAL A 157 -27.66 -4.42 6.08
CA VAL A 157 -27.77 -3.01 6.50
C VAL A 157 -26.49 -2.69 7.26
N LEU A 158 -25.62 -1.90 6.61
CA LEU A 158 -24.30 -1.55 7.11
C LEU A 158 -24.37 -0.21 7.87
N ASN A 159 -23.84 -0.23 9.09
CA ASN A 159 -23.72 0.95 9.96
C ASN A 159 -22.33 1.01 10.59
N GLY A 160 -21.76 2.22 10.67
CA GLY A 160 -20.47 2.47 11.31
C GLY A 160 -19.67 3.55 10.65
N GLN A 161 -18.41 3.66 11.08
CA GLN A 161 -17.45 4.60 10.50
C GLN A 161 -16.08 3.97 10.39
N LYS A 162 -15.32 4.42 9.40
CA LYS A 162 -13.94 4.01 9.15
C LYS A 162 -13.05 5.24 9.03
N THR A 163 -11.77 5.10 9.41
CA THR A 163 -10.81 6.21 9.38
C THR A 163 -9.49 5.78 8.76
N PHE A 164 -8.71 6.75 8.29
CA PHE A 164 -7.42 6.55 7.61
C PHE A 164 -7.51 5.68 6.35
N ILE A 165 -8.62 5.81 5.61
CA ILE A 165 -8.84 5.00 4.41
C ILE A 165 -8.18 5.66 3.20
N SER A 166 -7.11 5.03 2.71
CA SER A 166 -6.42 5.41 1.49
C SER A 166 -7.33 5.21 0.27
N ASN A 167 -7.27 6.12 -0.71
CA ASN A 167 -8.21 6.24 -1.81
C ASN A 167 -9.67 6.51 -1.39
N GLY A 168 -9.91 6.90 -0.15
CA GLY A 168 -11.28 7.04 0.38
C GLY A 168 -12.12 8.09 -0.35
N GLN A 169 -11.51 9.15 -0.92
CA GLN A 169 -12.20 10.12 -1.77
C GLN A 169 -12.39 9.61 -3.20
N LEU A 170 -11.38 8.94 -3.74
CA LEU A 170 -11.35 8.49 -5.14
C LEU A 170 -12.10 7.18 -5.37
N ALA A 171 -12.14 6.28 -4.37
CA ALA A 171 -12.64 4.92 -4.55
C ALA A 171 -14.08 4.86 -5.07
N ASP A 172 -14.31 4.02 -6.06
CA ASP A 172 -15.63 3.66 -6.60
C ASP A 172 -16.17 2.39 -5.92
N ILE A 173 -15.26 1.51 -5.50
CA ILE A 173 -15.56 0.28 -4.76
C ILE A 173 -14.70 0.21 -3.50
N VAL A 174 -15.32 -0.14 -2.38
CA VAL A 174 -14.66 -0.22 -1.07
C VAL A 174 -14.95 -1.57 -0.43
N ILE A 175 -13.91 -2.34 -0.14
CA ILE A 175 -14.04 -3.51 0.72
C ILE A 175 -14.21 -3.02 2.15
N VAL A 176 -15.38 -3.19 2.73
CA VAL A 176 -15.68 -2.81 4.12
C VAL A 176 -15.63 -4.04 5.01
N VAL A 177 -14.76 -3.98 6.02
CA VAL A 177 -14.68 -5.00 7.07
C VAL A 177 -15.73 -4.66 8.12
N ALA A 178 -16.73 -5.52 8.27
CA ALA A 178 -17.84 -5.30 9.19
C ALA A 178 -18.22 -6.58 9.95
N ARG A 179 -18.88 -6.39 11.07
CA ARG A 179 -19.37 -7.44 11.93
C ARG A 179 -20.79 -7.86 11.50
N THR A 180 -20.93 -9.07 10.97
CA THR A 180 -22.22 -9.65 10.57
C THR A 180 -22.85 -10.48 11.69
N ASP A 181 -22.03 -11.02 12.62
CA ASP A 181 -22.47 -11.70 13.82
C ASP A 181 -21.67 -11.16 15.04
N PRO A 182 -22.31 -10.40 15.93
CA PRO A 182 -21.63 -9.81 17.10
C PRO A 182 -21.17 -10.85 18.13
N ASP A 183 -21.80 -12.03 18.18
CA ASP A 183 -21.56 -13.05 19.19
C ASP A 183 -20.50 -14.08 18.77
N ALA A 184 -20.15 -14.13 17.49
CA ALA A 184 -19.22 -15.12 16.93
C ALA A 184 -17.72 -14.70 17.02
N GLY A 185 -17.38 -13.59 17.69
CA GLY A 185 -16.00 -13.11 17.83
C GLY A 185 -15.37 -12.81 16.46
N HIS A 186 -14.19 -13.35 16.20
CA HIS A 186 -13.50 -13.18 14.90
C HIS A 186 -14.22 -13.87 13.72
N ARG A 187 -15.03 -14.91 14.00
CA ARG A 187 -15.86 -15.58 12.98
C ARG A 187 -17.13 -14.81 12.62
N GLY A 188 -17.40 -13.71 13.30
CA GLY A 188 -18.51 -12.80 12.99
C GLY A 188 -18.10 -11.66 12.07
N ILE A 189 -16.88 -11.66 11.50
CA ILE A 189 -16.36 -10.60 10.63
C ILE A 189 -16.50 -11.01 9.18
N SER A 190 -17.11 -10.16 8.35
CA SER A 190 -17.30 -10.36 6.90
C SER A 190 -16.71 -9.21 6.10
N LEU A 191 -16.50 -9.44 4.81
CA LEU A 191 -16.04 -8.45 3.83
C LEU A 191 -17.19 -8.14 2.88
N LEU A 192 -17.58 -6.87 2.80
CA LEU A 192 -18.66 -6.40 1.95
C LEU A 192 -18.12 -5.40 0.93
N MET A 193 -18.47 -5.58 -0.35
CA MET A 193 -18.18 -4.58 -1.37
C MET A 193 -19.24 -3.49 -1.34
N VAL A 194 -18.85 -2.28 -0.96
CA VAL A 194 -19.69 -1.08 -1.00
C VAL A 194 -19.32 -0.25 -2.22
N GLU A 195 -20.29 0.12 -3.02
CA GLU A 195 -20.09 0.93 -4.20
C GLU A 195 -20.36 2.42 -3.91
N ARG A 196 -19.71 3.28 -4.68
CA ARG A 196 -19.61 4.73 -4.44
C ARG A 196 -20.94 5.41 -4.14
N ASP A 197 -21.98 5.07 -4.89
CA ASP A 197 -23.24 5.80 -4.91
C ASP A 197 -24.35 5.12 -4.09
N MET A 198 -24.01 4.15 -3.24
CA MET A 198 -24.97 3.52 -2.33
C MET A 198 -25.54 4.54 -1.36
N PRO A 199 -26.88 4.68 -1.24
CA PRO A 199 -27.49 5.59 -0.27
C PRO A 199 -27.00 5.32 1.16
N GLY A 200 -26.73 6.39 1.91
CA GLY A 200 -26.20 6.30 3.27
C GLY A 200 -24.69 6.13 3.38
N PHE A 201 -23.97 5.86 2.28
CA PHE A 201 -22.52 5.90 2.25
C PHE A 201 -22.03 7.32 1.95
N THR A 202 -21.28 7.89 2.91
CA THR A 202 -20.74 9.24 2.76
C THR A 202 -19.24 9.26 3.09
N ARG A 203 -18.53 10.16 2.42
CA ARG A 203 -17.12 10.44 2.66
C ARG A 203 -16.99 11.64 3.58
N GLY A 204 -16.13 11.51 4.57
CA GLY A 204 -15.70 12.63 5.38
C GLY A 204 -14.65 13.49 4.68
N ARG A 205 -13.93 14.24 5.46
CA ARG A 205 -12.83 15.07 4.95
C ARG A 205 -11.66 14.22 4.44
N ASN A 206 -10.93 14.74 3.48
CA ASN A 206 -9.58 14.29 3.19
C ASN A 206 -8.67 14.75 4.35
N LEU A 207 -7.97 13.82 4.98
CA LEU A 207 -7.19 14.09 6.20
C LEU A 207 -5.87 14.77 5.86
N ASP A 208 -5.53 15.82 6.61
CA ASP A 208 -4.24 16.48 6.52
C ASP A 208 -3.16 15.63 7.20
N LYS A 209 -2.13 15.25 6.46
CA LYS A 209 -1.07 14.33 6.87
C LYS A 209 0.29 15.03 6.92
N LEU A 210 1.24 14.48 7.67
CA LEU A 210 2.63 14.97 7.71
C LEU A 210 3.38 14.76 6.40
N GLY A 211 3.03 13.73 5.65
CA GLY A 211 3.61 13.37 4.36
C GLY A 211 2.61 12.68 3.47
N MET A 212 3.05 12.19 2.29
CA MET A 212 2.20 11.57 1.27
C MET A 212 0.99 12.44 0.94
N HIS A 213 1.20 13.74 0.78
CA HIS A 213 0.09 14.71 0.63
C HIS A 213 -0.75 14.44 -0.62
N ALA A 214 -0.13 14.00 -1.72
CA ALA A 214 -0.82 13.68 -2.97
C ALA A 214 -1.76 12.48 -2.88
N GLN A 215 -1.60 11.63 -1.85
CA GLN A 215 -2.43 10.47 -1.63
C GLN A 215 -3.61 10.83 -0.72
N ASP A 216 -4.85 10.70 -1.21
CA ASP A 216 -6.03 10.95 -0.40
C ASP A 216 -6.21 9.89 0.69
N THR A 217 -6.58 10.34 1.87
CA THR A 217 -6.82 9.48 3.03
C THR A 217 -8.02 10.04 3.79
N SER A 218 -9.08 9.25 3.98
CA SER A 218 -10.36 9.80 4.39
C SER A 218 -11.01 9.03 5.53
N GLU A 219 -11.97 9.70 6.14
CA GLU A 219 -13.01 9.08 6.96
C GLU A 219 -14.17 8.64 6.05
N LEU A 220 -14.75 7.48 6.34
CA LEU A 220 -15.92 6.95 5.65
C LEU A 220 -17.03 6.67 6.66
N PHE A 221 -18.25 7.03 6.32
CA PHE A 221 -19.43 6.87 7.18
C PHE A 221 -20.50 6.06 6.48
N PHE A 222 -21.11 5.16 7.22
CA PHE A 222 -22.16 4.26 6.76
C PHE A 222 -23.36 4.41 7.70
N THR A 223 -24.47 4.89 7.15
CA THR A 223 -25.75 5.07 7.88
C THR A 223 -26.83 4.33 7.12
N ASP A 224 -27.24 3.19 7.65
CA ASP A 224 -28.24 2.30 7.08
C ASP A 224 -27.99 1.97 5.59
N VAL A 225 -26.72 1.79 5.21
CA VAL A 225 -26.37 1.46 3.81
C VAL A 225 -26.87 0.06 3.47
N GLU A 226 -27.78 -0.04 2.54
CA GLU A 226 -28.30 -1.31 2.03
C GLU A 226 -27.32 -1.91 1.02
N VAL A 227 -26.50 -2.85 1.47
CA VAL A 227 -25.54 -3.58 0.63
C VAL A 227 -26.16 -4.87 0.15
N PRO A 228 -26.35 -5.10 -1.17
CA PRO A 228 -26.89 -6.35 -1.69
C PRO A 228 -26.12 -7.57 -1.15
N ALA A 229 -26.80 -8.66 -0.80
CA ALA A 229 -26.14 -9.87 -0.34
C ALA A 229 -25.18 -10.44 -1.40
N ALA A 230 -25.42 -10.16 -2.68
CA ALA A 230 -24.53 -10.49 -3.78
C ALA A 230 -23.19 -9.73 -3.75
N ASN A 231 -23.04 -8.71 -2.92
CA ASN A 231 -21.79 -7.96 -2.71
C ASN A 231 -20.95 -8.50 -1.54
N LEU A 232 -21.36 -9.59 -0.90
CA LEU A 232 -20.52 -10.31 0.07
C LEU A 232 -19.32 -10.92 -0.67
N LEU A 233 -18.12 -10.68 -0.17
CA LEU A 233 -16.89 -11.29 -0.68
C LEU A 233 -16.55 -12.57 0.10
N GLY A 234 -16.50 -13.69 -0.61
CA GLY A 234 -16.32 -14.99 0.01
C GLY A 234 -17.54 -15.43 0.82
N GLU A 235 -17.30 -16.00 2.00
CA GLU A 235 -18.35 -16.50 2.90
C GLU A 235 -18.63 -15.53 4.05
N GLU A 236 -19.89 -15.51 4.52
CA GLU A 236 -20.26 -14.77 5.73
C GLU A 236 -19.48 -15.32 6.94
N GLY A 237 -18.86 -14.40 7.71
CA GLY A 237 -17.98 -14.77 8.82
C GLY A 237 -16.55 -15.16 8.43
N GLY A 238 -16.24 -15.27 7.13
CA GLY A 238 -14.91 -15.64 6.61
C GLY A 238 -13.90 -14.48 6.53
N GLY A 239 -14.34 -13.25 6.82
CA GLY A 239 -13.55 -12.04 6.57
C GLY A 239 -12.24 -11.99 7.36
N PHE A 240 -12.24 -12.36 8.63
CA PHE A 240 -11.01 -12.35 9.43
C PHE A 240 -9.95 -13.31 8.90
N VAL A 241 -10.35 -14.51 8.50
CA VAL A 241 -9.43 -15.49 7.90
C VAL A 241 -8.87 -14.97 6.59
N ALA A 242 -9.71 -14.35 5.75
CA ALA A 242 -9.28 -13.74 4.50
C ALA A 242 -8.23 -12.64 4.72
N LEU A 243 -8.41 -11.78 5.74
CA LEU A 243 -7.43 -10.76 6.13
C LEU A 243 -6.10 -11.41 6.55
N MET A 244 -6.13 -12.38 7.44
CA MET A 244 -4.91 -13.04 7.94
C MET A 244 -4.11 -13.72 6.82
N GLN A 245 -4.77 -14.29 5.82
CA GLN A 245 -4.11 -14.94 4.68
C GLN A 245 -3.44 -13.95 3.71
N ASN A 246 -3.92 -12.70 3.62
CA ASN A 246 -3.38 -11.71 2.70
C ASN A 246 -2.29 -10.81 3.32
N LEU A 247 -2.36 -10.59 4.64
CA LEU A 247 -1.44 -9.70 5.36
C LEU A 247 0.06 -10.00 5.14
N PRO A 248 0.54 -11.26 5.01
CA PRO A 248 1.95 -11.52 4.72
C PRO A 248 2.43 -10.85 3.42
N ARG A 249 1.64 -10.93 2.34
CA ARG A 249 1.94 -10.25 1.07
C ARG A 249 1.97 -8.74 1.24
N GLU A 250 0.98 -8.16 1.93
CA GLU A 250 0.90 -6.72 2.18
C GLU A 250 2.15 -6.21 2.93
N ARG A 251 2.64 -6.98 3.92
CA ARG A 251 3.85 -6.66 4.69
C ARG A 251 5.09 -6.65 3.82
N VAL A 252 5.27 -7.64 2.96
CA VAL A 252 6.41 -7.68 2.01
C VAL A 252 6.35 -6.48 1.07
N THR A 253 5.18 -6.16 0.52
CA THR A 253 4.97 -4.99 -0.36
C THR A 253 5.38 -3.68 0.33
N ILE A 254 5.00 -3.51 1.61
CA ILE A 254 5.41 -2.33 2.40
C ILE A 254 6.93 -2.29 2.62
N GLY A 255 7.54 -3.43 2.97
CA GLY A 255 8.99 -3.52 3.15
C GLY A 255 9.76 -3.19 1.88
N VAL A 256 9.34 -3.76 0.74
CA VAL A 256 9.92 -3.46 -0.59
C VAL A 256 9.89 -1.97 -0.90
N THR A 257 8.75 -1.33 -0.66
CA THR A 257 8.58 0.11 -0.89
C THR A 257 9.48 0.94 0.03
N ALA A 258 9.53 0.60 1.32
CA ALA A 258 10.38 1.27 2.31
C ALA A 258 11.86 1.18 1.95
N LEU A 259 12.32 -0.02 1.58
CA LEU A 259 13.71 -0.23 1.20
C LEU A 259 14.08 0.53 -0.07
N ALA A 260 13.18 0.61 -1.06
CA ALA A 260 13.41 1.38 -2.29
C ALA A 260 13.50 2.90 -2.01
N ILE A 261 12.71 3.43 -1.08
CA ILE A 261 12.83 4.84 -0.62
C ILE A 261 14.20 5.06 0.05
N ALA A 262 14.62 4.15 0.94
CA ALA A 262 15.92 4.24 1.61
C ALA A 262 17.08 4.22 0.63
N GLU A 263 17.04 3.34 -0.38
CA GLU A 263 18.05 3.26 -1.45
C GLU A 263 18.15 4.56 -2.23
N GLN A 264 17.00 5.15 -2.63
CA GLN A 264 16.99 6.38 -3.39
C GLN A 264 17.47 7.57 -2.56
N ALA A 265 16.98 7.73 -1.33
CA ALA A 265 17.41 8.80 -0.43
C ALA A 265 18.92 8.72 -0.17
N PHE A 266 19.46 7.52 0.02
CA PHE A 266 20.90 7.29 0.16
C PHE A 266 21.67 7.66 -1.13
N ALA A 267 21.19 7.25 -2.30
CA ALA A 267 21.86 7.55 -3.58
C ALA A 267 21.95 9.06 -3.82
N ASP A 268 20.85 9.79 -3.60
CA ASP A 268 20.79 11.25 -3.74
C ASP A 268 21.72 11.93 -2.72
N THR A 269 21.73 11.45 -1.49
CA THR A 269 22.61 11.99 -0.43
C THR A 269 24.08 11.73 -0.71
N LEU A 270 24.41 10.56 -1.25
CA LEU A 270 25.78 10.24 -1.65
C LEU A 270 26.26 11.15 -2.78
N ALA A 271 25.40 11.40 -3.78
CA ALA A 271 25.70 12.33 -4.86
C ALA A 271 25.87 13.77 -4.34
N TYR A 272 24.97 14.24 -3.50
CA TYR A 272 25.04 15.55 -2.83
C TYR A 272 26.33 15.67 -2.03
N SER A 273 26.69 14.69 -1.22
CA SER A 273 27.88 14.70 -0.35
C SER A 273 29.20 14.75 -1.12
N LYS A 274 29.23 14.30 -2.37
CA LYS A 274 30.36 14.39 -3.28
C LYS A 274 30.51 15.78 -3.93
N GLN A 275 29.40 16.49 -4.11
CA GLN A 275 29.34 17.79 -4.80
C GLN A 275 29.41 18.96 -3.82
N ARG A 276 28.70 18.89 -2.71
CA ARG A 276 28.63 19.96 -1.69
C ARG A 276 29.96 20.08 -0.98
N SER A 277 30.56 21.25 -1.01
CA SER A 277 31.82 21.55 -0.33
C SER A 277 31.61 22.48 0.85
N ALA A 278 32.36 22.23 1.92
CA ALA A 278 32.50 23.09 3.09
C ALA A 278 33.94 22.94 3.64
N PHE A 279 34.48 23.98 4.26
CA PHE A 279 35.84 23.98 4.81
C PHE A 279 36.90 23.48 3.80
N GLY A 280 36.76 23.86 2.53
CA GLY A 280 37.73 23.57 1.46
C GLY A 280 37.67 22.16 0.85
N GLN A 281 36.70 21.33 1.20
CA GLN A 281 36.56 19.97 0.65
C GLN A 281 35.09 19.52 0.55
N PRO A 282 34.76 18.49 -0.27
CA PRO A 282 33.45 17.87 -0.29
C PRO A 282 33.04 17.37 1.10
N VAL A 283 31.77 17.56 1.48
CA VAL A 283 31.29 17.21 2.83
C VAL A 283 31.37 15.70 3.10
N GLY A 284 31.30 14.85 2.07
CA GLY A 284 31.48 13.40 2.19
C GLY A 284 32.92 12.98 2.56
N LYS A 285 33.92 13.88 2.47
CA LYS A 285 35.31 13.59 2.86
C LYS A 285 35.57 13.73 4.35
N PHE A 286 34.68 14.36 5.12
CA PHE A 286 34.82 14.37 6.58
C PHE A 286 34.60 12.98 7.15
N GLN A 287 35.44 12.59 8.12
CA GLN A 287 35.48 11.23 8.64
C GLN A 287 34.11 10.75 9.17
N HIS A 288 33.43 11.59 9.95
CA HIS A 288 32.10 11.29 10.46
C HIS A 288 31.09 10.99 9.34
N ASN A 289 31.03 11.87 8.33
CA ASN A 289 30.11 11.70 7.21
C ASN A 289 30.43 10.45 6.39
N ARG A 290 31.73 10.13 6.18
CA ARG A 290 32.11 8.87 5.52
C ARG A 290 31.67 7.65 6.28
N PHE A 291 31.78 7.66 7.60
CA PHE A 291 31.37 6.53 8.44
C PHE A 291 29.86 6.36 8.39
N THR A 292 29.08 7.45 8.53
CA THR A 292 27.62 7.44 8.41
C THR A 292 27.18 6.91 7.05
N LEU A 293 27.81 7.35 5.94
CA LEU A 293 27.51 6.84 4.60
C LEU A 293 27.86 5.36 4.44
N ALA A 294 28.99 4.91 5.01
CA ALA A 294 29.40 3.50 4.97
C ALA A 294 28.45 2.60 5.78
N GLU A 295 27.98 3.05 6.95
CA GLU A 295 26.98 2.36 7.76
C GLU A 295 25.67 2.20 6.99
N MET A 296 25.12 3.30 6.46
CA MET A 296 23.87 3.25 5.67
C MET A 296 23.98 2.33 4.46
N ALA A 297 25.09 2.40 3.71
CA ALA A 297 25.34 1.53 2.56
C ALA A 297 25.32 0.04 2.95
N THR A 298 25.93 -0.28 4.11
CA THR A 298 26.00 -1.66 4.61
C THR A 298 24.61 -2.14 5.09
N GLU A 299 23.91 -1.34 5.90
CA GLU A 299 22.55 -1.66 6.40
C GLU A 299 21.58 -1.90 5.24
N ILE A 300 21.61 -1.03 4.21
CA ILE A 300 20.80 -1.18 2.99
C ILE A 300 21.15 -2.46 2.23
N ALA A 301 22.45 -2.76 2.07
CA ALA A 301 22.88 -3.96 1.35
C ALA A 301 22.41 -5.25 2.05
N VAL A 302 22.51 -5.31 3.37
CA VAL A 302 22.04 -6.45 4.17
C VAL A 302 20.51 -6.60 4.07
N ALA A 303 19.76 -5.49 4.22
CA ALA A 303 18.32 -5.49 4.08
C ALA A 303 17.89 -5.95 2.68
N ARG A 304 18.57 -5.50 1.62
CA ARG A 304 18.26 -5.88 0.25
C ARG A 304 18.38 -7.38 0.01
N GLU A 305 19.42 -8.02 0.50
CA GLU A 305 19.59 -9.47 0.36
C GLU A 305 18.48 -10.24 1.09
N PHE A 306 18.13 -9.80 2.31
CA PHE A 306 17.04 -10.41 3.06
C PHE A 306 15.69 -10.24 2.37
N THR A 307 15.40 -9.03 1.87
CA THR A 307 14.13 -8.73 1.17
C THR A 307 14.04 -9.48 -0.16
N ASP A 308 15.12 -9.56 -0.94
CA ASP A 308 15.16 -10.34 -2.19
C ASP A 308 14.94 -11.85 -1.93
N ARG A 309 15.47 -12.37 -0.83
CA ARG A 309 15.19 -13.75 -0.41
C ARG A 309 13.71 -13.92 -0.05
N ALA A 310 13.13 -13.01 0.73
CA ALA A 310 11.72 -13.05 1.10
C ALA A 310 10.78 -12.95 -0.13
N ILE A 311 11.11 -12.13 -1.12
CA ILE A 311 10.39 -12.06 -2.40
C ILE A 311 10.42 -13.43 -3.10
N THR A 312 11.59 -14.08 -3.13
CA THR A 312 11.75 -15.40 -3.75
C THR A 312 10.91 -16.46 -3.05
N GLU A 313 10.93 -16.49 -1.70
CA GLU A 313 10.11 -17.41 -0.90
C GLU A 313 8.61 -17.12 -1.06
N HIS A 314 8.24 -15.83 -1.17
CA HIS A 314 6.85 -15.45 -1.45
C HIS A 314 6.38 -15.99 -2.81
N CYS A 315 7.18 -15.83 -3.87
CA CYS A 315 6.87 -16.38 -5.19
C CYS A 315 6.77 -17.90 -5.19
N ALA A 316 7.53 -18.59 -4.32
CA ALA A 316 7.48 -20.04 -4.14
C ALA A 316 6.34 -20.51 -3.21
N GLY A 317 5.59 -19.59 -2.60
CA GLY A 317 4.54 -19.92 -1.61
C GLY A 317 5.08 -20.47 -0.29
N GLN A 318 6.34 -20.18 0.04
CA GLN A 318 7.07 -20.73 1.21
C GLN A 318 7.33 -19.68 2.30
N LEU A 319 7.11 -18.39 2.02
CA LEU A 319 7.34 -17.33 2.99
C LEU A 319 6.39 -17.48 4.18
N SER A 320 6.95 -17.54 5.38
CA SER A 320 6.19 -17.59 6.62
C SER A 320 5.64 -16.22 7.04
N ASN A 321 4.64 -16.22 7.92
CA ASN A 321 4.01 -14.98 8.41
C ASN A 321 4.97 -14.12 9.25
N ASP A 322 5.86 -14.74 10.02
CA ASP A 322 6.87 -14.08 10.83
C ASP A 322 8.02 -13.53 9.97
N GLU A 323 8.47 -14.25 8.94
CA GLU A 323 9.45 -13.71 7.98
C GLU A 323 8.91 -12.47 7.24
N ALA A 324 7.64 -12.49 6.80
CA ALA A 324 6.99 -11.33 6.22
C ALA A 324 6.92 -10.14 7.22
N ALA A 325 6.68 -10.44 8.50
CA ALA A 325 6.70 -9.42 9.55
C ALA A 325 8.12 -8.88 9.80
N MET A 326 9.17 -9.73 9.71
CA MET A 326 10.56 -9.30 9.81
C MET A 326 10.93 -8.33 8.68
N VAL A 327 10.56 -8.63 7.43
CA VAL A 327 10.78 -7.74 6.28
C VAL A 327 10.13 -6.38 6.54
N LYS A 328 8.84 -6.38 6.87
CA LYS A 328 8.10 -5.13 7.11
C LYS A 328 8.72 -4.32 8.24
N TRP A 329 8.98 -4.94 9.38
CA TRP A 329 9.57 -4.25 10.52
C TRP A 329 10.95 -3.69 10.19
N TRP A 330 11.85 -4.53 9.71
CA TRP A 330 13.25 -4.13 9.49
C TRP A 330 13.36 -3.02 8.45
N ASP A 331 12.72 -3.19 7.29
CA ASP A 331 12.87 -2.27 6.17
C ASP A 331 12.23 -0.90 6.45
N THR A 332 11.09 -0.86 7.14
CA THR A 332 10.43 0.41 7.48
C THR A 332 11.22 1.19 8.54
N GLU A 333 11.78 0.51 9.53
CA GLU A 333 12.64 1.15 10.54
C GLU A 333 13.99 1.58 9.94
N LEU A 334 14.56 0.79 9.04
CA LEU A 334 15.75 1.15 8.30
C LEU A 334 15.51 2.40 7.45
N CYS A 335 14.38 2.44 6.73
CA CYS A 335 14.01 3.59 5.91
C CYS A 335 13.93 4.87 6.75
N ASN A 336 13.28 4.83 7.90
CA ASN A 336 13.20 5.98 8.82
C ASN A 336 14.59 6.43 9.28
N ARG A 337 15.46 5.50 9.65
CA ARG A 337 16.85 5.83 10.08
C ARG A 337 17.69 6.40 8.94
N VAL A 338 17.58 5.84 7.76
CA VAL A 338 18.35 6.29 6.58
C VAL A 338 17.88 7.68 6.15
N THR A 339 16.57 7.90 6.00
CA THR A 339 16.02 9.20 5.57
C THR A 339 16.35 10.30 6.58
N ASP A 340 16.30 10.04 7.87
CA ASP A 340 16.70 10.98 8.93
C ASP A 340 18.19 11.38 8.82
N ARG A 341 19.10 10.40 8.69
CA ARG A 341 20.52 10.66 8.46
C ARG A 341 20.78 11.41 7.15
N CYS A 342 20.00 11.13 6.12
CA CYS A 342 20.08 11.83 4.83
C CYS A 342 19.69 13.31 4.96
N VAL A 343 18.61 13.62 5.66
CA VAL A 343 18.20 15.00 5.96
C VAL A 343 19.33 15.73 6.70
N GLN A 344 19.91 15.09 7.73
CA GLN A 344 21.00 15.68 8.49
C GLN A 344 22.23 15.98 7.63
N LEU A 345 22.61 15.08 6.72
CA LEU A 345 23.75 15.26 5.80
C LEU A 345 23.53 16.36 4.76
N HIS A 346 22.29 16.69 4.42
CA HIS A 346 21.94 17.82 3.56
C HIS A 346 21.96 19.17 4.30
N GLY A 347 21.95 19.16 5.64
CA GLY A 347 21.86 20.38 6.45
C GLY A 347 20.57 21.15 6.17
N GLY A 348 20.64 22.49 6.10
CA GLY A 348 19.45 23.31 5.84
C GLY A 348 18.67 22.97 4.57
N TYR A 349 19.33 22.50 3.54
CA TYR A 349 18.67 22.04 2.31
C TYR A 349 17.82 20.78 2.53
N GLY A 350 18.21 19.88 3.44
CA GLY A 350 17.42 18.70 3.78
C GLY A 350 16.07 19.01 4.43
N TYR A 351 15.91 20.22 4.96
CA TYR A 351 14.67 20.70 5.59
C TYR A 351 13.73 21.44 4.61
N MET A 352 14.16 21.61 3.36
CA MET A 352 13.38 22.30 2.33
C MET A 352 12.61 21.30 1.48
N ARG A 353 11.32 21.56 1.24
CA ARG A 353 10.43 20.68 0.47
C ARG A 353 10.84 20.49 -1.00
N GLU A 354 11.61 21.41 -1.57
CA GLU A 354 12.19 21.30 -2.91
C GLU A 354 13.19 20.14 -3.03
N TYR A 355 13.80 19.72 -1.91
CA TYR A 355 14.73 18.60 -1.88
C TYR A 355 13.98 17.29 -1.61
N ALA A 356 14.19 16.30 -2.48
CA ALA A 356 13.53 15.00 -2.40
C ALA A 356 13.74 14.31 -1.04
N VAL A 357 14.90 14.49 -0.41
CA VAL A 357 15.22 13.88 0.89
C VAL A 357 14.30 14.32 2.02
N GLY A 358 13.88 15.60 2.04
CA GLY A 358 12.93 16.13 3.03
C GLY A 358 11.54 15.51 2.86
N ARG A 359 11.08 15.35 1.60
CA ARG A 359 9.83 14.65 1.29
C ARG A 359 9.91 13.17 1.66
N ALA A 360 11.00 12.49 1.27
CA ALA A 360 11.21 11.09 1.61
C ALA A 360 11.16 10.83 3.11
N TRP A 361 11.70 11.74 3.93
CA TRP A 361 11.65 11.64 5.39
C TRP A 361 10.22 11.73 5.94
N THR A 362 9.42 12.69 5.47
CA THR A 362 8.03 12.84 5.92
C THR A 362 7.15 11.71 5.41
N ASP A 363 7.31 11.28 4.16
CA ASP A 363 6.50 10.25 3.53
C ASP A 363 6.78 8.85 4.08
N SER A 364 8.04 8.57 4.46
CA SER A 364 8.42 7.26 5.00
C SER A 364 7.94 7.03 6.43
N ARG A 365 7.69 8.10 7.22
CA ARG A 365 7.41 7.96 8.66
C ARG A 365 6.18 7.08 8.95
N VAL A 366 5.16 7.11 8.11
CA VAL A 366 3.93 6.33 8.29
C VAL A 366 4.13 4.83 8.05
N GLN A 367 5.19 4.42 7.36
CA GLN A 367 5.38 3.03 6.94
C GLN A 367 5.62 2.07 8.12
N SER A 368 6.17 2.55 9.24
CA SER A 368 6.28 1.78 10.47
C SER A 368 4.97 1.71 11.29
N ILE A 369 3.89 2.38 10.81
CA ILE A 369 2.59 2.48 11.48
C ILE A 369 1.52 1.68 10.74
N PHE A 370 1.30 1.97 9.44
CA PHE A 370 0.25 1.30 8.66
C PHE A 370 0.61 -0.15 8.31
N GLY A 371 -0.39 -0.97 7.94
CA GLY A 371 -0.18 -2.39 7.63
C GLY A 371 0.31 -3.23 8.82
N GLY A 372 0.05 -2.77 10.05
CA GLY A 372 0.54 -3.30 11.32
C GLY A 372 1.77 -2.53 11.83
N THR A 373 1.69 -2.02 13.07
CA THR A 373 2.79 -1.25 13.67
C THR A 373 4.04 -2.10 13.88
N THR A 374 5.19 -1.45 14.12
CA THR A 374 6.45 -2.11 14.52
C THR A 374 6.22 -3.08 15.69
N GLU A 375 5.41 -2.70 16.67
CA GLU A 375 5.09 -3.52 17.84
C GLU A 375 4.29 -4.78 17.46
N ILE A 376 3.31 -4.64 16.57
CA ILE A 376 2.55 -5.78 16.04
C ILE A 376 3.47 -6.73 15.24
N MET A 377 4.41 -6.20 14.46
CA MET A 377 5.38 -7.05 13.76
C MET A 377 6.24 -7.85 14.74
N LYS A 378 6.74 -7.20 15.78
CA LYS A 378 7.53 -7.84 16.85
C LYS A 378 6.72 -8.88 17.62
N GLU A 379 5.44 -8.62 17.90
CA GLU A 379 4.53 -9.56 18.53
C GLU A 379 4.34 -10.84 17.68
N ILE A 380 4.16 -10.68 16.36
CA ILE A 380 4.04 -11.81 15.44
C ILE A 380 5.31 -12.64 15.42
N ILE A 381 6.48 -12.00 15.32
CA ILE A 381 7.78 -12.65 15.34
C ILE A 381 8.00 -13.38 16.67
N GLY A 382 7.71 -12.73 17.81
CA GLY A 382 7.85 -13.31 19.14
C GLY A 382 7.01 -14.58 19.31
N ARG A 383 5.76 -14.56 18.84
CA ARG A 383 4.89 -15.76 18.81
C ARG A 383 5.44 -16.86 17.92
N GLY A 384 6.00 -16.50 16.75
CA GLY A 384 6.67 -17.46 15.86
C GLY A 384 7.88 -18.15 16.51
N LEU A 385 8.55 -17.47 17.45
CA LEU A 385 9.62 -18.03 18.28
C LEU A 385 9.13 -18.87 19.46
N GLY A 386 7.81 -18.99 19.67
CA GLY A 386 7.21 -19.74 20.76
C GLY A 386 7.15 -19.01 22.11
N LEU A 387 7.23 -17.67 22.10
CA LEU A 387 7.17 -16.82 23.28
C LEU A 387 5.75 -16.32 23.56
#